data_988d90da9f8513f1921547374024574b
#
_entry.id   988d90da9f8513f1921547374024574b
#
_cell.length_a   1.000
_cell.length_b   1.000
_cell.length_c   1.000
_cell.angle_alpha   90.00
_cell.angle_beta   90.00
_cell.angle_gamma   90.00
#
_symmetry.space_group_name_H-M   'P 1'
#
loop_
_entity.id
_entity.type
_entity.pdbx_description
1 polymer ?
#
loop_
_entity_poly.entity_id
_entity_poly.type
_entity_poly.pdbx_seq_one_letter_code
_entity_poly.pdbx_strand_id
1 'polypeptide(L)'
;MDCRNIRKKVKKPLQSFKDKRGSIIDIFYKKKINHVAIIDSKPNALRGNHYHKKTIQHMLITKGSLEYWYKPLKKQTKFKKKILKVGDLVST
;
A
#
# COMPACT_ATOMS: atom_id res chain seq x y z
N MET A 1 -0.49 11.30 -0.16
CA MET A 1 -0.53 9.83 -0.21
C MET A 1 -0.10 9.37 -1.58
N ASP A 2 0.77 8.41 -1.64
CA ASP A 2 1.22 7.80 -2.87
C ASP A 2 0.65 6.38 -2.98
N CYS A 3 0.06 6.04 -4.13
CA CYS A 3 -0.56 4.74 -4.34
C CYS A 3 -0.29 4.27 -5.76
N ARG A 4 0.20 3.03 -5.89
CA ARG A 4 0.38 2.39 -7.18
C ARG A 4 0.03 0.91 -7.09
N ASN A 5 -0.41 0.34 -8.21
CA ASN A 5 -0.59 -1.11 -8.28
C ASN A 5 0.68 -1.75 -8.80
N ILE A 6 1.31 -2.60 -7.98
CA ILE A 6 2.58 -3.22 -8.31
C ILE A 6 2.47 -4.23 -9.47
N ARG A 7 1.27 -4.76 -9.74
CA ARG A 7 1.04 -5.70 -10.83
C ARG A 7 0.91 -5.03 -12.18
N LYS A 8 0.53 -3.74 -12.19
CA LYS A 8 0.31 -2.99 -13.43
C LYS A 8 1.54 -2.24 -13.90
N LYS A 9 2.37 -1.77 -12.98
CA LYS A 9 3.53 -0.96 -13.31
C LYS A 9 4.65 -1.15 -12.30
N VAL A 10 5.83 -1.46 -12.80
CA VAL A 10 7.05 -1.59 -12.01
C VAL A 10 7.98 -0.44 -12.39
N LYS A 11 8.40 0.32 -11.38
CA LYS A 11 9.25 1.49 -11.56
C LYS A 11 10.70 1.14 -11.22
N LYS A 12 11.62 1.46 -12.12
CA LYS A 12 13.05 1.23 -11.88
C LYS A 12 13.51 1.88 -10.57
N PRO A 13 14.40 1.28 -9.77
CA PRO A 13 15.18 0.06 -10.06
C PRO A 13 14.45 -1.26 -9.79
N LEU A 14 13.17 -1.21 -9.43
CA LEU A 14 12.37 -2.42 -9.22
C LEU A 14 12.22 -3.18 -10.52
N GLN A 15 12.18 -4.49 -10.42
CA GLN A 15 12.06 -5.38 -11.58
C GLN A 15 10.88 -6.33 -11.41
N SER A 16 10.35 -6.76 -12.53
CA SER A 16 9.39 -7.86 -12.55
C SER A 16 9.81 -8.90 -13.56
N PHE A 17 9.50 -10.14 -13.27
CA PHE A 17 9.83 -11.27 -14.12
C PHE A 17 8.66 -12.26 -14.14
N LYS A 18 8.36 -12.77 -15.32
CA LYS A 18 7.28 -13.74 -15.50
C LYS A 18 7.71 -14.85 -16.43
N ASP A 19 7.42 -16.11 -16.05
CA ASP A 19 7.63 -17.27 -16.89
C ASP A 19 6.50 -18.30 -16.66
N LYS A 20 6.69 -19.53 -17.17
CA LYS A 20 5.71 -20.62 -17.01
C LYS A 20 5.40 -20.93 -15.55
N ARG A 21 6.33 -20.73 -14.63
CA ARG A 21 6.18 -21.07 -13.22
C ARG A 21 5.41 -20.02 -12.43
N GLY A 22 5.29 -18.81 -12.96
CA GLY A 22 4.64 -17.71 -12.29
C GLY A 22 5.38 -16.40 -12.48
N SER A 23 5.29 -15.53 -11.50
CA SER A 23 5.88 -14.20 -11.58
C SER A 23 6.61 -13.83 -10.30
N ILE A 24 7.62 -12.98 -10.43
CA ILE A 24 8.32 -12.33 -9.35
C ILE A 24 8.20 -10.83 -9.57
N ILE A 25 7.73 -10.13 -8.57
CA ILE A 25 7.57 -8.68 -8.64
C ILE A 25 8.27 -8.07 -7.44
N ASP A 26 9.23 -7.17 -7.69
CA ASP A 26 9.87 -6.44 -6.61
C ASP A 26 8.91 -5.43 -6.01
N ILE A 27 8.82 -5.43 -4.68
CA ILE A 27 8.06 -4.43 -3.93
C ILE A 27 8.99 -3.33 -3.45
N PHE A 28 10.09 -3.72 -2.81
CA PHE A 28 11.13 -2.81 -2.35
C PHE A 28 12.50 -3.33 -2.76
N TYR A 29 13.43 -2.42 -3.00
CA TYR A 29 14.81 -2.75 -3.34
C TYR A 29 15.74 -1.74 -2.67
N LYS A 30 16.72 -2.24 -1.92
CA LYS A 30 17.69 -1.42 -1.17
C LYS A 30 17.03 -0.35 -0.31
N LYS A 31 15.89 -0.69 0.29
CA LYS A 31 15.15 0.21 1.16
C LYS A 31 15.27 -0.23 2.60
N LYS A 32 15.64 0.68 3.47
CA LYS A 32 15.72 0.40 4.90
C LYS A 32 14.31 0.32 5.49
N ILE A 33 13.99 -0.84 6.02
CA ILE A 33 12.69 -1.11 6.65
C ILE A 33 12.96 -1.64 8.06
N ASN A 34 12.36 -1.01 9.06
CA ASN A 34 12.57 -1.39 10.44
C ASN A 34 11.51 -2.35 10.98
N HIS A 35 10.34 -2.40 10.34
CA HIS A 35 9.22 -3.19 10.85
C HIS A 35 8.38 -3.69 9.69
N VAL A 36 8.08 -4.97 9.69
CA VAL A 36 7.18 -5.60 8.71
C VAL A 36 6.15 -6.42 9.46
N ALA A 37 4.89 -6.26 9.12
CA ALA A 37 3.81 -7.00 9.75
C ALA A 37 2.77 -7.40 8.70
N ILE A 38 2.04 -8.47 8.98
CA ILE A 38 0.86 -8.87 8.22
C ILE A 38 -0.35 -8.53 9.07
N ILE A 39 -1.32 -7.87 8.44
CA ILE A 39 -2.58 -7.53 9.11
C ILE A 39 -3.70 -8.29 8.42
N ASP A 40 -4.36 -9.16 9.17
CA ASP A 40 -5.58 -9.82 8.74
C ASP A 40 -6.78 -9.10 9.37
N SER A 41 -7.76 -8.78 8.55
CA SER A 41 -8.96 -8.08 9.03
C SER A 41 -10.20 -8.85 8.62
N LYS A 42 -11.11 -9.01 9.57
CA LYS A 42 -12.44 -9.56 9.29
C LYS A 42 -13.27 -8.56 8.49
N PRO A 43 -14.27 -9.01 7.70
CA PRO A 43 -15.17 -8.09 7.02
C PRO A 43 -15.77 -7.08 8.00
N ASN A 44 -15.91 -5.84 7.55
CA ASN A 44 -16.45 -4.71 8.33
C ASN A 44 -15.60 -4.30 9.54
N ALA A 45 -14.39 -4.83 9.68
CA ALA A 45 -13.47 -4.37 10.71
C ALA A 45 -13.01 -2.94 10.39
N LEU A 46 -13.02 -2.10 11.41
CA LEU A 46 -12.52 -0.73 11.31
C LEU A 46 -11.14 -0.66 11.97
N ARG A 47 -10.16 -0.21 11.20
CA ARG A 47 -8.79 -0.02 11.68
C ARG A 47 -8.31 1.36 11.27
N GLY A 48 -7.33 1.87 11.96
CA GLY A 48 -6.71 3.14 11.63
C GLY A 48 -6.93 4.16 12.71
N ASN A 49 -7.27 5.39 12.34
CA ASN A 49 -7.30 6.54 13.25
C ASN A 49 -5.93 6.87 13.82
N HIS A 50 -4.87 6.44 13.13
CA HIS A 50 -3.51 6.76 13.51
C HIS A 50 -2.97 7.88 12.65
N TYR A 51 -2.31 8.81 13.29
CA TYR A 51 -1.65 9.91 12.63
C TYR A 51 -0.15 9.80 12.89
N HIS A 52 0.63 9.55 11.83
CA HIS A 52 2.07 9.39 11.94
C HIS A 52 2.78 10.58 11.31
N LYS A 53 3.34 11.46 12.13
CA LYS A 53 4.07 12.63 11.64
C LYS A 53 5.48 12.32 11.16
N LYS A 54 6.11 11.32 11.73
CA LYS A 54 7.53 11.02 11.50
C LYS A 54 7.82 9.65 10.95
N THR A 55 6.79 8.85 10.73
CA THR A 55 6.95 7.48 10.28
C THR A 55 6.40 7.33 8.87
N ILE A 56 7.22 6.82 7.98
CA ILE A 56 6.79 6.46 6.64
C ILE A 56 6.23 5.04 6.71
N GLN A 57 5.00 4.87 6.28
CA GLN A 57 4.35 3.57 6.22
C GLN A 57 4.07 3.18 4.78
N HIS A 58 4.25 1.90 4.51
CA HIS A 58 3.88 1.28 3.25
C HIS A 58 2.91 0.14 3.54
N MET A 59 1.81 0.10 2.81
CA MET A 59 0.81 -0.95 2.95
C MET A 59 0.53 -1.57 1.59
N LEU A 60 0.73 -2.89 1.49
CA LEU A 60 0.44 -3.66 0.30
C LEU A 60 -0.79 -4.50 0.54
N ILE A 61 -1.75 -4.43 -0.36
CA ILE A 61 -2.95 -5.26 -0.31
C ILE A 61 -2.64 -6.58 -0.99
N THR A 62 -2.67 -7.66 -0.23
CA THR A 62 -2.36 -8.99 -0.72
C THR A 62 -3.59 -9.85 -0.99
N LYS A 63 -4.72 -9.54 -0.34
CA LYS A 63 -5.95 -10.29 -0.50
C LYS A 63 -7.15 -9.40 -0.20
N GLY A 64 -8.21 -9.54 -1.00
CA GLY A 64 -9.44 -8.79 -0.79
C GLY A 64 -9.35 -7.34 -1.23
N SER A 65 -10.17 -6.52 -0.63
CA SER A 65 -10.21 -5.08 -0.88
C SER A 65 -10.61 -4.35 0.39
N LEU A 66 -10.33 -3.05 0.44
CA LEU A 66 -10.73 -2.23 1.57
C LEU A 66 -11.03 -0.81 1.12
N GLU A 67 -11.87 -0.13 1.89
CA GLU A 67 -12.06 1.30 1.78
C GLU A 67 -10.99 2.00 2.61
N TYR A 68 -10.18 2.82 1.94
CA TYR A 68 -9.15 3.60 2.60
C TYR A 68 -9.56 5.06 2.65
N TRP A 69 -9.76 5.56 3.86
CA TRP A 69 -10.11 6.94 4.10
C TRP A 69 -8.88 7.70 4.55
N TYR A 70 -8.57 8.81 3.90
CA TYR A 70 -7.42 9.61 4.25
C TYR A 70 -7.74 11.09 4.17
N LYS A 71 -6.98 11.86 4.91
CA LYS A 71 -7.11 13.30 4.95
C LYS A 71 -5.85 13.93 4.35
N PRO A 72 -5.94 14.63 3.22
CA PRO A 72 -4.79 15.32 2.65
C PRO A 72 -4.25 16.37 3.62
N LEU A 73 -2.95 16.57 3.62
CA LEU A 73 -2.29 17.57 4.47
C LEU A 73 -2.56 19.01 4.05
N LYS A 74 -3.35 19.22 3.00
CA LYS A 74 -3.74 20.56 2.55
C LYS A 74 -4.84 21.11 3.44
N LYS A 75 -4.92 22.47 3.51
CA LYS A 75 -5.87 23.20 4.36
C LYS A 75 -7.34 22.86 4.16
N GLN A 76 -7.72 22.23 3.08
CA GLN A 76 -9.08 21.76 2.88
C GLN A 76 -9.21 20.36 3.39
N THR A 77 -10.01 20.20 4.38
CA THR A 77 -10.01 19.10 5.34
C THR A 77 -11.11 18.09 5.13
N LYS A 78 -11.49 17.81 3.89
CA LYS A 78 -12.43 16.74 3.62
C LYS A 78 -11.68 15.41 3.51
N PHE A 79 -12.18 14.39 4.20
CA PHE A 79 -11.69 13.04 4.02
C PHE A 79 -11.94 12.59 2.59
N LYS A 80 -10.94 11.94 2.01
CA LYS A 80 -11.07 11.27 0.71
C LYS A 80 -11.10 9.77 0.91
N LYS A 81 -11.88 9.11 0.08
CA LYS A 81 -12.00 7.65 0.09
C LYS A 81 -11.37 7.07 -1.16
N LYS A 82 -10.65 5.97 -0.99
CA LYS A 82 -10.13 5.19 -2.10
C LYS A 82 -10.36 3.71 -1.82
N ILE A 83 -10.82 2.98 -2.83
CA ILE A 83 -10.94 1.54 -2.73
C ILE A 83 -9.60 0.92 -3.13
N LEU A 84 -8.98 0.20 -2.21
CA LEU A 84 -7.73 -0.49 -2.44
C LEU A 84 -8.00 -1.94 -2.81
N LYS A 85 -7.26 -2.42 -3.79
CA LYS A 85 -7.39 -3.78 -4.34
C LYS A 85 -6.07 -4.51 -4.23
N VAL A 86 -6.10 -5.82 -4.47
CA VAL A 86 -4.89 -6.65 -4.51
C VAL A 86 -3.85 -6.03 -5.42
N GLY A 87 -2.63 -5.91 -4.91
CA GLY A 87 -1.50 -5.31 -5.61
C GLY A 87 -1.33 -3.81 -5.38
N ASP A 88 -2.31 -3.14 -4.76
CA ASP A 88 -2.16 -1.72 -4.44
C ASP A 88 -1.18 -1.54 -3.29
N LEU A 89 -0.20 -0.68 -3.51
CA LEU A 89 0.80 -0.29 -2.52
C LEU A 89 0.58 1.18 -2.18
N VAL A 90 0.24 1.44 -0.94
CA VAL A 90 0.01 2.79 -0.42
C VAL A 90 1.21 3.20 0.42
N SER A 91 1.74 4.37 0.15
CA SER A 91 2.85 4.96 0.91
C SER A 91 2.42 6.31 1.46
N THR A 92 2.62 6.50 2.74
CA THR A 92 2.24 7.74 3.44
C THR A 92 3.43 8.44 4.07
#